data_9aefa138d8750cd4df76e5a9f0327830
#
_entry.id   9aefa138d8750cd4df76e5a9f0327830
#
_cell.length_a   1.000
_cell.length_b   1.000
_cell.length_c   1.000
_cell.angle_alpha   90.00
_cell.angle_beta   90.00
_cell.angle_gamma   90.00
#
_symmetry.space_group_name_H-M   'P 1'
#
loop_
_entity.id
_entity.type
_entity.pdbx_description
1 polymer ?
#
loop_
_entity_poly.entity_id
_entity_poly.type
_entity_poly.pdbx_seq_one_letter_code
_entity_poly.pdbx_strand_id
1 'polypeptide(L)'
;MKVVIMAGGKGTRIASIASGVPKPMIKICGKPILEHQIKNLKACGLTDIILVIGYLGNVIKDYFEDGSKFGVHIEYFVEDHPLGTAGALFKMPQLAEDFLLLCGDVIIDVDFNRFIRFHQEHHAWASLMAHPNGHPYDSSLLVTEILPPQEKGGMPADTHRVIKWLNKEDKRIYYKNRVNAGIELISPRLLHETMKYYVPRHPETPDKIDLDRDVLKPNIISGNIYAYDTPEYIKDMGTPERFYQVEEDMKSGLVQSRNLMNPQKAIFLDRDGTINKFVGFLTKPEEFELIPGVAEAIGRINRSGYLAIVVSNQPVIARGDCTFEELQTIHNKMETELGKEGVLVDAIYFCPHHPDRGFEGERLEYKIDCDCRKPKAGMLVQAAKDWNIDLSASYMIGDSDRDYQAGINAGVKRSIKIGTNQDQALLEVLSAVKIIK
;
A
#
# COMPACT_ATOMS: atom_id res chain seq x y z
N MET A 1 -16.83 5.17 -16.08
CA MET A 1 -15.35 5.26 -16.11
C MET A 1 -14.82 4.11 -16.92
N LYS A 2 -13.94 4.36 -17.89
CA LYS A 2 -13.24 3.32 -18.65
C LYS A 2 -12.09 2.70 -17.84
N VAL A 3 -11.83 1.43 -18.12
CA VAL A 3 -10.69 0.70 -17.55
C VAL A 3 -9.77 0.29 -18.70
N VAL A 4 -8.48 0.58 -18.60
CA VAL A 4 -7.46 0.14 -19.56
C VAL A 4 -6.58 -0.91 -18.88
N ILE A 5 -6.46 -2.10 -19.49
CA ILE A 5 -5.57 -3.15 -18.97
C ILE A 5 -4.47 -3.41 -19.98
N MET A 6 -3.21 -3.20 -19.55
CA MET A 6 -2.02 -3.43 -20.36
C MET A 6 -1.69 -4.93 -20.38
N ALA A 7 -2.08 -5.63 -21.44
CA ALA A 7 -1.98 -7.08 -21.57
C ALA A 7 -1.02 -7.55 -22.69
N GLY A 8 -0.25 -6.64 -23.30
CA GLY A 8 0.63 -6.91 -24.46
C GLY A 8 2.02 -7.49 -24.15
N GLY A 9 2.38 -7.66 -22.88
CA GLY A 9 3.72 -8.07 -22.46
C GLY A 9 4.12 -9.52 -22.77
N LYS A 10 5.38 -9.77 -23.16
CA LYS A 10 5.90 -11.10 -23.53
C LYS A 10 6.10 -12.08 -22.37
N GLY A 11 6.12 -11.64 -21.12
CA GLY A 11 6.18 -12.49 -19.91
C GLY A 11 7.39 -13.45 -19.80
N THR A 12 8.56 -13.04 -20.26
CA THR A 12 9.73 -13.92 -20.40
C THR A 12 10.24 -14.54 -19.09
N ARG A 13 10.08 -13.87 -17.96
CA ARG A 13 10.57 -14.33 -16.63
C ARG A 13 9.75 -15.48 -16.02
N ILE A 14 8.52 -15.68 -16.45
CA ILE A 14 7.61 -16.74 -15.96
C ILE A 14 7.33 -17.82 -17.02
N ALA A 15 8.09 -17.83 -18.10
CA ALA A 15 7.93 -18.78 -19.21
C ALA A 15 8.04 -20.25 -18.79
N SER A 16 8.71 -20.56 -17.67
CA SER A 16 8.81 -21.91 -17.11
C SER A 16 7.48 -22.46 -16.60
N ILE A 17 6.53 -21.60 -16.21
CA ILE A 17 5.19 -22.02 -15.72
C ILE A 17 4.18 -22.09 -16.87
N ALA A 18 4.34 -21.26 -17.89
CA ALA A 18 3.36 -21.15 -18.97
C ALA A 18 4.03 -20.82 -20.31
N SER A 19 4.64 -21.82 -20.93
CA SER A 19 5.12 -21.69 -22.30
C SER A 19 3.93 -21.64 -23.27
N GLY A 20 3.94 -20.64 -24.18
CA GLY A 20 2.97 -20.57 -25.28
C GLY A 20 1.68 -19.80 -24.97
N VAL A 21 1.52 -19.20 -23.77
CA VAL A 21 0.39 -18.30 -23.48
C VAL A 21 0.90 -16.93 -23.01
N PRO A 22 0.20 -15.83 -23.30
CA PRO A 22 0.57 -14.51 -22.78
C PRO A 22 0.39 -14.48 -21.26
N LYS A 23 1.24 -13.73 -20.55
CA LYS A 23 1.26 -13.69 -19.08
C LYS A 23 -0.12 -13.46 -18.44
N PRO A 24 -1.00 -12.55 -18.93
CA PRO A 24 -2.34 -12.35 -18.38
C PRO A 24 -3.25 -13.59 -18.47
N MET A 25 -2.91 -14.55 -19.33
CA MET A 25 -3.67 -15.80 -19.55
C MET A 25 -3.14 -16.98 -18.74
N ILE A 26 -2.08 -16.80 -17.95
CA ILE A 26 -1.62 -17.83 -17.00
C ILE A 26 -2.74 -18.10 -16.00
N LYS A 27 -3.07 -19.39 -15.84
CA LYS A 27 -4.16 -19.81 -14.96
C LYS A 27 -3.67 -19.97 -13.53
N ILE A 28 -4.39 -19.32 -12.60
CA ILE A 28 -4.24 -19.51 -11.17
C ILE A 28 -5.60 -19.95 -10.60
N CYS A 29 -5.61 -20.98 -9.77
CA CYS A 29 -6.87 -21.60 -9.30
C CYS A 29 -7.87 -21.87 -10.45
N GLY A 30 -7.35 -22.32 -11.60
CA GLY A 30 -8.17 -22.72 -12.77
C GLY A 30 -8.61 -21.61 -13.70
N LYS A 31 -8.36 -20.32 -13.40
CA LYS A 31 -8.78 -19.15 -14.17
C LYS A 31 -7.60 -18.27 -14.56
N PRO A 32 -7.62 -17.63 -15.76
CA PRO A 32 -6.62 -16.65 -16.13
C PRO A 32 -6.49 -15.49 -15.11
N ILE A 33 -5.27 -14.94 -14.95
CA ILE A 33 -5.04 -13.74 -14.14
C ILE A 33 -6.02 -12.62 -14.54
N LEU A 34 -6.16 -12.38 -15.83
CA LEU A 34 -7.04 -11.33 -16.37
C LEU A 34 -8.52 -11.57 -16.02
N GLU A 35 -8.99 -12.85 -15.91
CA GLU A 35 -10.35 -13.13 -15.46
C GLU A 35 -10.57 -12.75 -13.99
N HIS A 36 -9.57 -12.96 -13.13
CA HIS A 36 -9.64 -12.52 -11.73
C HIS A 36 -9.74 -10.99 -11.63
N GLN A 37 -8.95 -10.25 -12.43
CA GLN A 37 -9.04 -8.79 -12.50
C GLN A 37 -10.42 -8.32 -12.97
N ILE A 38 -10.94 -8.87 -14.07
CA ILE A 38 -12.26 -8.54 -14.61
C ILE A 38 -13.36 -8.81 -13.59
N LYS A 39 -13.26 -9.91 -12.84
CA LYS A 39 -14.22 -10.22 -11.77
C LYS A 39 -14.21 -9.17 -10.66
N ASN A 40 -13.04 -8.72 -10.22
CA ASN A 40 -12.94 -7.67 -9.20
C ASN A 40 -13.45 -6.31 -9.71
N LEU A 41 -13.08 -5.92 -10.94
CA LEU A 41 -13.58 -4.72 -11.60
C LEU A 41 -15.12 -4.72 -11.69
N LYS A 42 -15.70 -5.81 -12.16
CA LYS A 42 -17.16 -5.98 -12.24
C LYS A 42 -17.84 -5.86 -10.87
N ALA A 43 -17.25 -6.41 -9.83
CA ALA A 43 -17.78 -6.30 -8.46
C ALA A 43 -17.85 -4.84 -7.98
N CYS A 44 -16.98 -3.97 -8.51
CA CYS A 44 -16.98 -2.52 -8.26
C CYS A 44 -17.80 -1.72 -9.27
N GLY A 45 -18.51 -2.38 -10.21
CA GLY A 45 -19.31 -1.72 -11.26
C GLY A 45 -18.52 -1.19 -12.45
N LEU A 46 -17.23 -1.54 -12.56
CA LEU A 46 -16.33 -1.14 -13.66
C LEU A 46 -16.42 -2.18 -14.78
N THR A 47 -17.31 -1.92 -15.76
CA THR A 47 -17.67 -2.89 -16.79
C THR A 47 -17.29 -2.50 -18.22
N ASP A 48 -16.73 -1.30 -18.44
CA ASP A 48 -16.28 -0.81 -19.74
C ASP A 48 -14.76 -0.87 -19.83
N ILE A 49 -14.23 -1.90 -20.51
CA ILE A 49 -12.82 -2.32 -20.43
C ILE A 49 -12.17 -2.23 -21.81
N ILE A 50 -10.99 -1.67 -21.90
CA ILE A 50 -10.11 -1.71 -23.08
C ILE A 50 -8.93 -2.61 -22.75
N LEU A 51 -8.75 -3.70 -23.48
CA LEU A 51 -7.58 -4.55 -23.39
C LEU A 51 -6.54 -4.11 -24.44
N VAL A 52 -5.39 -3.63 -23.96
CA VAL A 52 -4.22 -3.37 -24.82
C VAL A 52 -3.48 -4.67 -25.01
N ILE A 53 -3.49 -5.18 -26.25
CA ILE A 53 -2.93 -6.48 -26.60
C ILE A 53 -1.86 -6.35 -27.69
N GLY A 54 -0.90 -7.25 -27.67
CA GLY A 54 0.18 -7.32 -28.65
C GLY A 54 0.57 -8.77 -28.89
N TYR A 55 1.67 -9.21 -28.30
CA TYR A 55 2.17 -10.58 -28.43
C TYR A 55 1.12 -11.61 -27.97
N LEU A 56 0.78 -12.56 -28.86
CA LEU A 56 -0.27 -13.60 -28.63
C LEU A 56 -1.64 -13.02 -28.27
N GLY A 57 -1.97 -11.79 -28.70
CA GLY A 57 -3.22 -11.12 -28.39
C GLY A 57 -4.48 -11.88 -28.82
N ASN A 58 -4.38 -12.73 -29.85
CA ASN A 58 -5.50 -13.57 -30.29
C ASN A 58 -5.97 -14.54 -29.20
N VAL A 59 -5.06 -15.09 -28.39
CA VAL A 59 -5.40 -15.98 -27.25
C VAL A 59 -6.31 -15.25 -26.25
N ILE A 60 -6.07 -13.96 -26.03
CA ILE A 60 -6.89 -13.12 -25.15
C ILE A 60 -8.25 -12.84 -25.82
N LYS A 61 -8.24 -12.45 -27.10
CA LYS A 61 -9.47 -12.19 -27.86
C LYS A 61 -10.41 -13.40 -27.94
N ASP A 62 -9.84 -14.58 -28.24
CA ASP A 62 -10.62 -15.82 -28.37
C ASP A 62 -11.24 -16.26 -27.05
N TYR A 63 -10.60 -15.92 -25.92
CA TYR A 63 -11.11 -16.28 -24.59
C TYR A 63 -12.19 -15.32 -24.10
N PHE A 64 -11.97 -14.01 -24.24
CA PHE A 64 -12.86 -12.99 -23.67
C PHE A 64 -13.92 -12.49 -24.63
N GLU A 65 -13.71 -12.66 -25.95
CA GLU A 65 -14.62 -12.17 -27.00
C GLU A 65 -14.96 -10.68 -26.78
N ASP A 66 -16.24 -10.30 -26.75
CA ASP A 66 -16.73 -8.95 -26.42
C ASP A 66 -16.92 -8.70 -24.92
N GLY A 67 -16.59 -9.67 -24.05
CA GLY A 67 -16.74 -9.59 -22.60
C GLY A 67 -18.14 -9.96 -22.08
N SER A 68 -19.14 -10.14 -22.93
CA SER A 68 -20.54 -10.40 -22.54
C SER A 68 -20.68 -11.63 -21.64
N LYS A 69 -19.92 -12.70 -21.88
CA LYS A 69 -19.87 -13.91 -21.05
C LYS A 69 -19.44 -13.64 -19.61
N PHE A 70 -18.65 -12.58 -19.38
CA PHE A 70 -18.17 -12.17 -18.06
C PHE A 70 -19.04 -11.07 -17.46
N GLY A 71 -20.01 -10.53 -18.25
CA GLY A 71 -20.89 -9.45 -17.86
C GLY A 71 -20.20 -8.09 -17.83
N VAL A 72 -19.28 -7.88 -18.76
CA VAL A 72 -18.56 -6.64 -19.05
C VAL A 72 -18.58 -6.38 -20.54
N HIS A 73 -18.20 -5.16 -20.96
CA HIS A 73 -17.97 -4.81 -22.36
C HIS A 73 -16.45 -4.68 -22.57
N ILE A 74 -15.89 -5.37 -23.56
CA ILE A 74 -14.47 -5.36 -23.87
C ILE A 74 -14.22 -4.84 -25.28
N GLU A 75 -13.47 -3.77 -25.38
CA GLU A 75 -12.82 -3.29 -26.58
C GLU A 75 -11.34 -3.72 -26.61
N TYR A 76 -10.77 -3.83 -27.81
CA TYR A 76 -9.36 -4.20 -27.96
C TYR A 76 -8.58 -3.11 -28.67
N PHE A 77 -7.49 -2.69 -28.06
CA PHE A 77 -6.45 -1.91 -28.72
C PHE A 77 -5.29 -2.85 -29.07
N VAL A 78 -5.02 -3.01 -30.36
CA VAL A 78 -3.95 -3.91 -30.84
C VAL A 78 -2.71 -3.10 -31.14
N GLU A 79 -1.62 -3.37 -30.42
CA GLU A 79 -0.31 -2.82 -30.72
C GLU A 79 0.31 -3.55 -31.92
N ASP A 80 0.55 -2.84 -33.02
CA ASP A 80 1.27 -3.32 -34.19
C ASP A 80 2.80 -3.37 -33.98
N HIS A 81 3.30 -2.55 -33.06
CA HIS A 81 4.66 -2.56 -32.54
C HIS A 81 4.68 -2.12 -31.08
N PRO A 82 5.75 -2.43 -30.29
CA PRO A 82 5.79 -2.10 -28.86
C PRO A 82 5.79 -0.58 -28.63
N LEU A 83 4.74 -0.07 -27.96
CA LEU A 83 4.57 1.35 -27.63
C LEU A 83 5.09 1.72 -26.23
N GLY A 84 5.74 0.78 -25.52
CA GLY A 84 6.13 0.97 -24.13
C GLY A 84 4.97 0.69 -23.17
N THR A 85 5.07 1.19 -21.94
CA THR A 85 4.06 0.95 -20.92
C THR A 85 2.92 1.98 -20.94
N ALA A 86 3.02 3.06 -21.73
CA ALA A 86 2.01 4.12 -21.81
C ALA A 86 1.70 4.62 -23.23
N GLY A 87 2.49 4.27 -24.25
CA GLY A 87 2.31 4.85 -25.59
C GLY A 87 0.94 4.59 -26.21
N ALA A 88 0.33 3.44 -25.91
CA ALA A 88 -1.02 3.12 -26.33
C ALA A 88 -2.06 4.14 -25.85
N LEU A 89 -1.89 4.68 -24.62
CA LEU A 89 -2.83 5.63 -24.02
C LEU A 89 -2.96 6.92 -24.84
N PHE A 90 -1.86 7.35 -25.48
CA PHE A 90 -1.82 8.55 -26.33
C PHE A 90 -2.47 8.37 -27.69
N LYS A 91 -2.80 7.13 -28.06
CA LYS A 91 -3.43 6.77 -29.33
C LYS A 91 -4.92 6.43 -29.16
N MET A 92 -5.48 6.58 -27.96
CA MET A 92 -6.88 6.26 -27.62
C MET A 92 -7.71 7.53 -27.41
N PRO A 93 -8.37 8.07 -28.44
CA PRO A 93 -9.19 9.27 -28.30
C PRO A 93 -10.42 9.08 -27.40
N GLN A 94 -10.85 7.84 -27.16
CA GLN A 94 -11.94 7.51 -26.24
C GLN A 94 -11.59 7.71 -24.75
N LEU A 95 -10.33 7.97 -24.41
CA LEU A 95 -9.88 8.34 -23.05
C LEU A 95 -10.03 9.85 -22.83
N ALA A 96 -11.24 10.38 -22.94
CA ALA A 96 -11.55 11.80 -22.78
C ALA A 96 -11.87 12.20 -21.33
N GLU A 97 -12.07 11.23 -20.45
CA GLU A 97 -12.35 11.39 -19.02
C GLU A 97 -11.32 10.59 -18.21
N ASP A 98 -11.33 10.79 -16.88
CA ASP A 98 -10.50 10.00 -15.97
C ASP A 98 -10.76 8.50 -16.16
N PHE A 99 -9.70 7.73 -16.24
CA PHE A 99 -9.74 6.29 -16.47
C PHE A 99 -8.83 5.52 -15.50
N LEU A 100 -9.17 4.27 -15.25
CA LEU A 100 -8.39 3.34 -14.45
C LEU A 100 -7.43 2.58 -15.38
N LEU A 101 -6.15 2.56 -15.03
CA LEU A 101 -5.10 1.81 -15.72
C LEU A 101 -4.59 0.67 -14.82
N LEU A 102 -4.46 -0.54 -15.39
CA LEU A 102 -3.92 -1.72 -14.71
C LEU A 102 -2.87 -2.42 -15.56
N CYS A 103 -1.89 -3.03 -14.88
CA CYS A 103 -1.04 -4.06 -15.47
C CYS A 103 -1.79 -5.40 -15.49
N GLY A 104 -1.82 -6.09 -16.64
CA GLY A 104 -2.56 -7.34 -16.83
C GLY A 104 -1.94 -8.58 -16.18
N ASP A 105 -0.87 -8.44 -15.40
CA ASP A 105 -0.09 -9.52 -14.80
C ASP A 105 -0.09 -9.50 -13.24
N VAL A 106 -1.04 -8.77 -12.65
CA VAL A 106 -1.18 -8.58 -11.20
C VAL A 106 -2.44 -9.28 -10.70
N ILE A 107 -2.35 -10.04 -9.62
CA ILE A 107 -3.54 -10.50 -8.88
C ILE A 107 -3.91 -9.43 -7.88
N ILE A 108 -5.18 -9.02 -7.95
CA ILE A 108 -5.76 -7.96 -7.12
C ILE A 108 -7.13 -8.39 -6.60
N ASP A 109 -7.46 -7.93 -5.40
CA ASP A 109 -8.81 -7.92 -4.86
C ASP A 109 -8.97 -6.69 -3.96
N VAL A 110 -9.46 -5.59 -4.58
CA VAL A 110 -9.47 -4.25 -3.97
C VAL A 110 -10.82 -3.55 -4.15
N ASP A 111 -11.16 -2.63 -3.26
CA ASP A 111 -12.32 -1.73 -3.39
C ASP A 111 -11.96 -0.52 -4.26
N PHE A 112 -12.13 -0.67 -5.58
CA PHE A 112 -11.89 0.43 -6.51
C PHE A 112 -12.77 1.66 -6.26
N ASN A 113 -13.93 1.54 -5.62
CA ASN A 113 -14.79 2.68 -5.34
C ASN A 113 -14.15 3.64 -4.31
N ARG A 114 -13.36 3.10 -3.35
CA ARG A 114 -12.56 3.94 -2.45
C ARG A 114 -11.46 4.67 -3.20
N PHE A 115 -10.76 3.99 -4.11
CA PHE A 115 -9.71 4.57 -4.92
C PHE A 115 -10.20 5.67 -5.86
N ILE A 116 -11.36 5.44 -6.52
CA ILE A 116 -12.00 6.45 -7.38
C ILE A 116 -12.40 7.68 -6.58
N ARG A 117 -13.02 7.48 -5.41
CA ARG A 117 -13.41 8.60 -4.53
C ARG A 117 -12.19 9.41 -4.10
N PHE A 118 -11.12 8.76 -3.68
CA PHE A 118 -9.86 9.41 -3.34
C PHE A 118 -9.33 10.28 -4.49
N HIS A 119 -9.30 9.76 -5.71
CA HIS A 119 -8.85 10.49 -6.88
C HIS A 119 -9.68 11.76 -7.13
N GLN A 120 -11.00 11.64 -7.01
CA GLN A 120 -11.92 12.75 -7.20
C GLN A 120 -11.79 13.82 -6.10
N GLU A 121 -11.67 13.41 -4.84
CA GLU A 121 -11.51 14.32 -3.69
C GLU A 121 -10.23 15.16 -3.78
N HIS A 122 -9.16 14.59 -4.34
CA HIS A 122 -7.88 15.29 -4.53
C HIS A 122 -7.79 16.05 -5.86
N HIS A 123 -8.79 15.95 -6.74
CA HIS A 123 -8.72 16.52 -8.10
C HIS A 123 -7.41 16.19 -8.82
N ALA A 124 -6.95 14.95 -8.64
CA ALA A 124 -5.62 14.50 -9.04
C ALA A 124 -5.46 14.43 -10.57
N TRP A 125 -4.24 14.68 -11.06
CA TRP A 125 -3.89 14.31 -12.44
C TRP A 125 -3.57 12.83 -12.54
N ALA A 126 -2.96 12.27 -11.50
CA ALA A 126 -2.87 10.83 -11.30
C ALA A 126 -2.97 10.49 -9.82
N SER A 127 -3.65 9.39 -9.54
CA SER A 127 -3.58 8.70 -8.25
C SER A 127 -2.93 7.34 -8.47
N LEU A 128 -1.92 7.04 -7.66
CA LEU A 128 -1.14 5.81 -7.73
C LEU A 128 -1.55 4.92 -6.57
N MET A 129 -1.99 3.71 -6.84
CA MET A 129 -2.26 2.75 -5.78
C MET A 129 -0.94 2.29 -5.18
N ALA A 130 -0.80 2.40 -3.88
CA ALA A 130 0.42 2.07 -3.14
C ALA A 130 0.12 1.11 -2.00
N HIS A 131 1.00 0.15 -1.78
CA HIS A 131 0.85 -0.84 -0.74
C HIS A 131 2.21 -1.21 -0.12
N PRO A 132 2.27 -1.63 1.15
CA PRO A 132 3.46 -2.23 1.70
C PRO A 132 3.67 -3.64 1.12
N ASN A 133 4.92 -4.05 0.91
CA ASN A 133 5.24 -5.42 0.50
C ASN A 133 6.42 -6.00 1.29
N GLY A 134 6.65 -7.31 1.18
CA GLY A 134 7.73 -8.02 1.88
C GLY A 134 9.12 -7.84 1.24
N HIS A 135 9.26 -7.08 0.15
CA HIS A 135 10.53 -6.86 -0.55
C HIS A 135 10.67 -5.42 -1.07
N PRO A 136 10.52 -4.40 -0.19
CA PRO A 136 10.55 -3.00 -0.61
C PRO A 136 11.93 -2.57 -1.16
N TYR A 137 12.97 -3.31 -0.84
CA TYR A 137 14.35 -3.03 -1.27
C TYR A 137 14.55 -3.19 -2.79
N ASP A 138 13.76 -4.02 -3.48
CA ASP A 138 13.83 -4.23 -4.93
C ASP A 138 12.67 -3.57 -5.72
N SER A 139 11.90 -2.71 -5.05
CA SER A 139 10.73 -2.03 -5.61
C SER A 139 10.94 -0.53 -5.73
N SER A 140 10.22 0.13 -6.62
CA SER A 140 10.09 1.60 -6.63
C SER A 140 9.18 2.05 -5.49
N LEU A 141 9.60 3.09 -4.75
CA LEU A 141 8.88 3.59 -3.57
C LEU A 141 8.43 5.03 -3.78
N LEU A 142 7.26 5.35 -3.23
CA LEU A 142 6.67 6.68 -3.26
C LEU A 142 6.89 7.38 -1.93
N VAL A 143 7.38 8.61 -1.97
CA VAL A 143 7.50 9.49 -0.80
C VAL A 143 6.43 10.56 -0.90
N THR A 144 5.61 10.68 0.14
CA THR A 144 4.57 11.70 0.23
C THR A 144 4.91 12.76 1.27
N GLU A 145 4.22 13.87 1.20
CA GLU A 145 4.34 14.96 2.14
C GLU A 145 3.51 14.67 3.40
N ILE A 146 4.15 14.73 4.56
CA ILE A 146 3.50 14.60 5.88
C ILE A 146 3.47 15.97 6.53
N LEU A 147 2.29 16.42 6.93
CA LEU A 147 2.10 17.69 7.64
C LEU A 147 1.92 17.43 9.14
N PRO A 148 2.44 18.34 9.99
CA PRO A 148 2.08 18.38 11.39
C PRO A 148 0.56 18.47 11.57
N PRO A 149 0.03 18.13 12.77
CA PRO A 149 -1.39 18.27 13.06
C PRO A 149 -1.91 19.67 12.69
N GLN A 150 -2.94 19.75 11.85
CA GLN A 150 -3.55 21.01 11.41
C GLN A 150 -4.55 21.53 12.46
N GLU A 151 -5.11 20.63 13.25
CA GLU A 151 -6.04 20.94 14.32
C GLU A 151 -5.41 20.65 15.68
N LYS A 152 -5.80 21.45 16.70
CA LYS A 152 -5.33 21.24 18.06
C LYS A 152 -5.76 19.86 18.58
N GLY A 153 -4.79 19.01 18.90
CA GLY A 153 -5.04 17.64 19.37
C GLY A 153 -5.19 16.59 18.28
N GLY A 154 -5.11 17.00 17.02
CA GLY A 154 -5.14 16.10 15.85
C GLY A 154 -3.87 15.25 15.74
N MET A 155 -3.91 14.25 14.90
CA MET A 155 -2.73 13.48 14.48
C MET A 155 -2.06 14.14 13.27
N PRO A 156 -0.76 13.89 13.02
CA PRO A 156 -0.13 14.26 11.77
C PRO A 156 -0.88 13.66 10.58
N ALA A 157 -0.97 14.43 9.51
CA ALA A 157 -1.69 14.02 8.31
C ALA A 157 -0.71 13.77 7.15
N ASP A 158 -0.84 12.61 6.51
CA ASP A 158 -0.26 12.39 5.19
C ASP A 158 -1.15 13.12 4.17
N THR A 159 -0.57 14.05 3.40
CA THR A 159 -1.31 14.73 2.32
C THR A 159 -1.55 13.80 1.13
N HIS A 160 -0.92 12.63 1.14
CA HIS A 160 -0.87 11.68 0.03
C HIS A 160 -0.24 12.25 -1.24
N ARG A 161 0.14 13.52 -1.27
CA ARG A 161 0.81 14.14 -2.41
C ARG A 161 2.21 13.55 -2.57
N VAL A 162 2.48 12.97 -3.72
CA VAL A 162 3.81 12.43 -4.04
C VAL A 162 4.77 13.59 -4.26
N ILE A 163 5.86 13.61 -3.48
CA ILE A 163 6.92 14.62 -3.57
C ILE A 163 8.23 14.04 -4.10
N LYS A 164 8.39 12.71 -4.04
CA LYS A 164 9.59 12.04 -4.54
C LYS A 164 9.30 10.60 -4.92
N TRP A 165 10.04 10.11 -5.91
CA TRP A 165 10.06 8.73 -6.34
C TRP A 165 11.45 8.16 -6.09
N LEU A 166 11.56 7.06 -5.36
CA LEU A 166 12.80 6.36 -5.10
C LEU A 166 12.87 5.13 -6.00
N ASN A 167 13.83 5.12 -6.94
CA ASN A 167 14.04 3.94 -7.75
C ASN A 167 14.76 2.85 -6.94
N LYS A 168 14.65 1.60 -7.36
CA LYS A 168 15.34 0.48 -6.70
C LYS A 168 16.87 0.59 -6.77
N GLU A 169 17.39 1.28 -7.80
CA GLU A 169 18.82 1.55 -8.01
C GLU A 169 19.35 2.69 -7.13
N ASP A 170 18.46 3.51 -6.55
CA ASP A 170 18.85 4.64 -5.72
C ASP A 170 19.43 4.14 -4.38
N LYS A 171 20.47 4.83 -3.89
CA LYS A 171 20.96 4.56 -2.54
C LYS A 171 19.92 5.01 -1.51
N ARG A 172 19.27 4.04 -0.87
CA ARG A 172 18.23 4.24 0.15
C ARG A 172 18.75 3.71 1.49
N ILE A 173 18.77 4.56 2.54
CA ILE A 173 19.20 4.16 3.88
C ILE A 173 17.98 3.65 4.64
N TYR A 174 17.00 4.52 4.90
CA TYR A 174 15.73 4.21 5.53
C TYR A 174 14.59 4.75 4.68
N TYR A 175 13.55 3.96 4.51
CA TYR A 175 12.43 4.31 3.63
C TYR A 175 11.11 3.76 4.14
N LYS A 176 10.03 4.50 3.89
CA LYS A 176 8.67 4.00 4.07
C LYS A 176 8.41 2.90 3.03
N ASN A 177 7.80 1.81 3.47
CA ASN A 177 7.40 0.69 2.62
C ASN A 177 6.12 1.03 1.85
N ARG A 178 6.23 1.93 0.87
CA ARG A 178 5.12 2.40 0.02
C ARG A 178 5.46 2.13 -1.43
N VAL A 179 5.09 0.94 -1.89
CA VAL A 179 5.42 0.44 -3.23
C VAL A 179 4.33 0.84 -4.22
N ASN A 180 4.69 1.37 -5.40
CA ASN A 180 3.76 1.57 -6.51
C ASN A 180 3.27 0.21 -7.03
N ALA A 181 1.95 0.03 -7.05
CA ALA A 181 1.29 -1.23 -7.42
C ALA A 181 1.18 -1.44 -8.94
N GLY A 182 1.44 -0.41 -9.76
CA GLY A 182 1.14 -0.45 -11.19
C GLY A 182 -0.37 -0.44 -11.48
N ILE A 183 -1.10 0.28 -10.66
CA ILE A 183 -2.55 0.53 -10.76
C ILE A 183 -2.75 2.03 -10.55
N GLU A 184 -3.24 2.72 -11.57
CA GLU A 184 -3.33 4.17 -11.58
C GLU A 184 -4.72 4.65 -12.03
N LEU A 185 -5.22 5.70 -11.41
CA LEU A 185 -6.26 6.55 -11.97
C LEU A 185 -5.59 7.74 -12.65
N ILE A 186 -5.88 7.94 -13.92
CA ILE A 186 -5.23 8.93 -14.77
C ILE A 186 -6.25 9.88 -15.37
N SER A 187 -6.02 11.19 -15.19
CA SER A 187 -6.76 12.23 -15.90
C SER A 187 -6.14 12.46 -17.29
N PRO A 188 -6.94 12.69 -18.34
CA PRO A 188 -6.44 13.09 -19.66
C PRO A 188 -5.51 14.32 -19.62
N ARG A 189 -5.68 15.16 -18.62
CA ARG A 189 -4.81 16.31 -18.40
C ARG A 189 -3.34 15.93 -18.22
N LEU A 190 -3.07 14.84 -17.47
CA LEU A 190 -1.70 14.33 -17.31
C LEU A 190 -1.07 13.96 -18.66
N LEU A 191 -1.84 13.26 -19.51
CA LEU A 191 -1.36 12.86 -20.84
C LEU A 191 -1.07 14.10 -21.71
N HIS A 192 -1.96 15.09 -21.67
CA HIS A 192 -1.77 16.35 -22.40
C HIS A 192 -0.53 17.10 -21.91
N GLU A 193 -0.31 17.25 -20.62
CA GLU A 193 0.86 17.93 -20.07
C GLU A 193 2.15 17.17 -20.44
N THR A 194 2.12 15.84 -20.41
CA THR A 194 3.27 15.00 -20.84
C THR A 194 3.70 15.29 -22.28
N MET A 195 2.77 15.38 -23.22
CA MET A 195 3.10 15.57 -24.63
C MET A 195 3.80 16.90 -24.93
N LYS A 196 3.60 17.93 -24.11
CA LYS A 196 4.26 19.23 -24.26
C LYS A 196 5.80 19.16 -24.20
N TYR A 197 6.33 18.20 -23.46
CA TYR A 197 7.78 18.04 -23.29
C TYR A 197 8.35 16.73 -23.83
N TYR A 198 7.53 15.67 -23.96
CA TYR A 198 8.01 14.35 -24.36
C TYR A 198 8.47 14.33 -25.83
N VAL A 199 7.63 14.73 -26.76
CA VAL A 199 7.93 14.72 -28.20
C VAL A 199 9.21 15.54 -28.54
N PRO A 200 9.40 16.75 -28.00
CA PRO A 200 10.64 17.47 -28.21
C PRO A 200 11.92 16.78 -27.73
N ARG A 201 11.81 15.91 -26.71
CA ARG A 201 12.93 15.16 -26.12
C ARG A 201 13.21 13.83 -26.81
N HIS A 202 12.21 13.25 -27.45
CA HIS A 202 12.26 11.90 -28.03
C HIS A 202 11.76 11.89 -29.50
N PRO A 203 12.37 12.70 -30.41
CA PRO A 203 11.85 12.81 -31.76
C PRO A 203 11.99 11.52 -32.59
N GLU A 204 12.93 10.63 -32.21
CA GLU A 204 13.17 9.37 -32.92
C GLU A 204 12.21 8.25 -32.55
N THR A 205 11.64 8.32 -31.35
CA THR A 205 10.68 7.31 -30.81
C THR A 205 9.50 7.98 -30.11
N PRO A 206 8.73 8.83 -30.82
CA PRO A 206 7.74 9.72 -30.23
C PRO A 206 6.55 8.98 -29.61
N ASP A 207 6.35 7.72 -29.94
CA ASP A 207 5.23 6.88 -29.48
C ASP A 207 5.62 5.75 -28.51
N LYS A 208 6.93 5.58 -28.24
CA LYS A 208 7.43 4.58 -27.28
C LYS A 208 7.60 5.20 -25.89
N ILE A 209 6.51 5.31 -25.15
CA ILE A 209 6.41 6.03 -23.89
C ILE A 209 6.40 5.05 -22.70
N ASP A 210 7.24 5.31 -21.72
CA ASP A 210 7.24 4.59 -20.43
C ASP A 210 6.42 5.35 -19.39
N LEU A 211 5.47 4.69 -18.73
CA LEU A 211 4.56 5.33 -17.80
C LEU A 211 5.29 5.98 -16.61
N ASP A 212 6.17 5.24 -15.96
CA ASP A 212 6.86 5.75 -14.78
C ASP A 212 7.85 6.85 -15.13
N ARG A 213 8.73 6.56 -16.10
CA ARG A 213 9.86 7.42 -16.44
C ARG A 213 9.43 8.68 -17.17
N ASP A 214 8.51 8.55 -18.13
CA ASP A 214 8.20 9.59 -19.09
C ASP A 214 6.91 10.36 -18.75
N VAL A 215 5.98 9.74 -17.96
CA VAL A 215 4.69 10.34 -17.64
C VAL A 215 4.62 10.73 -16.15
N LEU A 216 4.75 9.76 -15.24
CA LEU A 216 4.48 9.99 -13.82
C LEU A 216 5.59 10.82 -13.15
N LYS A 217 6.84 10.36 -13.19
CA LYS A 217 7.96 11.01 -12.49
C LYS A 217 8.17 12.47 -12.89
N PRO A 218 8.17 12.84 -14.19
CA PRO A 218 8.34 14.25 -14.57
C PRO A 218 7.21 15.16 -14.10
N ASN A 219 6.00 14.62 -13.93
CA ASN A 219 4.83 15.39 -13.49
C ASN A 219 4.67 15.48 -11.96
N ILE A 220 5.53 14.84 -11.15
CA ILE A 220 5.53 15.01 -9.69
C ILE A 220 5.64 16.48 -9.31
N ILE A 221 6.44 17.25 -10.01
CA ILE A 221 6.64 18.68 -9.78
C ILE A 221 5.34 19.50 -9.89
N SER A 222 4.33 18.99 -10.58
CA SER A 222 3.02 19.66 -10.68
C SER A 222 2.28 19.72 -9.35
N GLY A 223 2.63 18.87 -8.38
CA GLY A 223 1.92 18.72 -7.11
C GLY A 223 0.55 18.03 -7.23
N ASN A 224 0.21 17.45 -8.39
CA ASN A 224 -1.10 16.86 -8.66
C ASN A 224 -1.05 15.32 -8.81
N ILE A 225 0.03 14.69 -8.34
CA ILE A 225 0.16 13.23 -8.26
C ILE A 225 0.06 12.80 -6.81
N TYR A 226 -0.83 11.85 -6.54
CA TYR A 226 -1.13 11.38 -5.20
C TYR A 226 -0.95 9.87 -5.07
N ALA A 227 -0.57 9.40 -3.89
CA ALA A 227 -0.47 7.98 -3.55
C ALA A 227 -1.66 7.58 -2.67
N TYR A 228 -2.44 6.62 -3.12
CA TYR A 228 -3.51 5.99 -2.35
C TYR A 228 -2.95 4.76 -1.65
N ASP A 229 -2.71 4.84 -0.35
CA ASP A 229 -2.28 3.71 0.45
C ASP A 229 -3.43 2.71 0.62
N THR A 230 -3.13 1.42 0.49
CA THR A 230 -4.09 0.35 0.79
C THR A 230 -3.40 -0.88 1.37
N PRO A 231 -3.99 -1.56 2.37
CA PRO A 231 -3.54 -2.85 2.88
C PRO A 231 -4.13 -4.03 2.07
N GLU A 232 -4.89 -3.75 1.02
CA GLU A 232 -5.58 -4.75 0.21
C GLU A 232 -4.60 -5.64 -0.57
N TYR A 233 -5.09 -6.76 -1.07
CA TYR A 233 -4.23 -7.73 -1.73
C TYR A 233 -3.86 -7.32 -3.15
N ILE A 234 -2.58 -7.06 -3.34
CA ILE A 234 -1.99 -6.73 -4.65
C ILE A 234 -0.67 -7.50 -4.76
N LYS A 235 -0.53 -8.36 -5.79
CA LYS A 235 0.71 -9.10 -5.98
C LYS A 235 0.99 -9.39 -7.45
N ASP A 236 2.17 -8.99 -7.93
CA ASP A 236 2.60 -9.30 -9.28
C ASP A 236 3.00 -10.77 -9.41
N MET A 237 2.82 -11.31 -10.61
CA MET A 237 3.13 -12.69 -10.97
C MET A 237 4.45 -12.79 -11.73
N GLY A 238 5.50 -12.09 -11.24
CA GLY A 238 6.77 -11.94 -11.94
C GLY A 238 7.72 -13.13 -11.86
N THR A 239 7.56 -14.01 -10.85
CA THR A 239 8.41 -15.18 -10.64
C THR A 239 7.61 -16.42 -10.25
N PRO A 240 8.17 -17.65 -10.43
CA PRO A 240 7.50 -18.88 -10.02
C PRO A 240 7.15 -18.90 -8.53
N GLU A 241 8.01 -18.41 -7.65
CA GLU A 241 7.79 -18.37 -6.21
C GLU A 241 6.57 -17.52 -5.88
N ARG A 242 6.44 -16.33 -6.52
CA ARG A 242 5.27 -15.44 -6.36
C ARG A 242 4.00 -16.10 -6.86
N PHE A 243 4.07 -16.84 -7.96
CA PHE A 243 2.93 -17.60 -8.48
C PHE A 243 2.40 -18.60 -7.45
N TYR A 244 3.25 -19.46 -6.91
CA TYR A 244 2.83 -20.46 -5.93
C TYR A 244 2.33 -19.83 -4.63
N GLN A 245 2.97 -18.74 -4.19
CA GLN A 245 2.49 -18.00 -3.01
C GLN A 245 1.08 -17.44 -3.22
N VAL A 246 0.82 -16.80 -4.37
CA VAL A 246 -0.52 -16.26 -4.69
C VAL A 246 -1.55 -17.39 -4.79
N GLU A 247 -1.18 -18.55 -5.32
CA GLU A 247 -2.08 -19.69 -5.39
C GLU A 247 -2.47 -20.20 -3.99
N GLU A 248 -1.54 -20.23 -3.05
CA GLU A 248 -1.81 -20.55 -1.64
C GLU A 248 -2.67 -19.47 -0.97
N ASP A 249 -2.34 -18.20 -1.16
CA ASP A 249 -3.10 -17.06 -0.62
C ASP A 249 -4.55 -17.06 -1.12
N MET A 250 -4.79 -17.44 -2.38
CA MET A 250 -6.15 -17.59 -2.91
C MET A 250 -6.88 -18.79 -2.30
N LYS A 251 -6.22 -19.94 -2.19
CA LYS A 251 -6.80 -21.17 -1.60
C LYS A 251 -7.12 -21.02 -0.12
N SER A 252 -6.31 -20.26 0.62
CA SER A 252 -6.54 -19.95 2.04
C SER A 252 -7.64 -18.90 2.28
N GLY A 253 -8.06 -18.18 1.22
CA GLY A 253 -9.00 -17.06 1.32
C GLY A 253 -8.37 -15.75 1.78
N LEU A 254 -7.03 -15.67 1.90
CA LEU A 254 -6.32 -14.46 2.29
C LEU A 254 -6.59 -13.30 1.32
N VAL A 255 -6.60 -13.58 0.01
CA VAL A 255 -6.85 -12.58 -1.04
C VAL A 255 -8.17 -11.84 -0.78
N GLN A 256 -9.27 -12.59 -0.63
CA GLN A 256 -10.61 -12.01 -0.43
C GLN A 256 -10.75 -11.37 0.96
N SER A 257 -10.05 -11.88 1.97
CA SER A 257 -10.15 -11.36 3.34
C SER A 257 -9.56 -9.95 3.48
N ARG A 258 -8.65 -9.55 2.59
CA ARG A 258 -7.99 -8.24 2.61
C ARG A 258 -8.78 -7.14 1.89
N ASN A 259 -9.85 -7.47 1.16
CA ASN A 259 -10.65 -6.49 0.43
C ASN A 259 -11.43 -5.59 1.40
N LEU A 260 -11.26 -4.27 1.28
CA LEU A 260 -11.85 -3.26 2.18
C LEU A 260 -13.38 -3.10 2.06
N MET A 261 -14.02 -3.76 1.10
CA MET A 261 -15.48 -3.91 1.08
C MET A 261 -15.96 -4.75 2.26
N ASN A 262 -15.09 -5.61 2.82
CA ASN A 262 -15.37 -6.45 3.97
C ASN A 262 -14.79 -5.83 5.25
N PRO A 263 -15.44 -6.03 6.42
CA PRO A 263 -14.83 -5.65 7.70
C PRO A 263 -13.49 -6.34 7.91
N GLN A 264 -12.45 -5.57 8.16
CA GLN A 264 -11.11 -6.05 8.41
C GLN A 264 -10.91 -6.42 9.88
N LYS A 265 -9.90 -7.22 10.16
CA LYS A 265 -9.43 -7.51 11.53
C LYS A 265 -8.00 -7.03 11.68
N ALA A 266 -7.65 -6.46 12.82
CA ALA A 266 -6.31 -5.98 13.08
C ALA A 266 -5.71 -6.53 14.37
N ILE A 267 -4.38 -6.64 14.36
CA ILE A 267 -3.57 -6.72 15.56
C ILE A 267 -2.87 -5.38 15.70
N PHE A 268 -3.35 -4.58 16.64
CA PHE A 268 -2.73 -3.32 17.00
C PHE A 268 -1.51 -3.60 17.89
N LEU A 269 -0.38 -3.03 17.55
CA LEU A 269 0.90 -3.23 18.22
C LEU A 269 1.43 -1.90 18.75
N ASP A 270 1.85 -1.84 20.01
CA ASP A 270 2.73 -0.74 20.43
C ASP A 270 4.09 -0.89 19.74
N ARG A 271 4.85 0.20 19.68
CA ARG A 271 6.17 0.23 19.06
C ARG A 271 7.28 -0.04 20.08
N ASP A 272 7.47 0.88 21.03
CA ASP A 272 8.59 0.89 21.95
C ASP A 272 8.40 -0.12 23.09
N GLY A 273 9.29 -1.10 23.23
CA GLY A 273 9.18 -2.19 24.20
C GLY A 273 8.39 -3.40 23.70
N THR A 274 7.73 -3.29 22.52
CA THR A 274 6.91 -4.34 21.89
C THR A 274 7.50 -4.77 20.54
N ILE A 275 7.78 -3.83 19.64
CA ILE A 275 8.40 -4.06 18.33
C ILE A 275 9.91 -3.83 18.42
N ASN A 276 10.31 -2.70 18.95
CA ASN A 276 11.72 -2.36 19.18
C ASN A 276 12.03 -2.25 20.65
N LYS A 277 13.31 -2.39 20.99
CA LYS A 277 13.79 -2.21 22.35
C LYS A 277 13.42 -0.82 22.86
N PHE A 278 12.82 -0.77 24.03
CA PHE A 278 12.57 0.48 24.76
C PHE A 278 13.88 0.98 25.35
N VAL A 279 14.27 2.18 24.94
CA VAL A 279 15.50 2.86 25.40
C VAL A 279 15.18 4.19 26.12
N GLY A 280 13.94 4.34 26.58
CA GLY A 280 13.41 5.60 27.10
C GLY A 280 12.78 6.44 26.00
N PHE A 281 13.40 7.54 25.62
CA PHE A 281 12.95 8.40 24.53
C PHE A 281 13.84 8.20 23.30
N LEU A 282 13.39 7.38 22.37
CA LEU A 282 14.11 7.09 21.13
C LEU A 282 13.98 8.29 20.19
N THR A 283 15.11 8.95 19.91
CA THR A 283 15.17 10.19 19.11
C THR A 283 16.02 10.05 17.84
N LYS A 284 16.79 8.96 17.73
CA LYS A 284 17.68 8.71 16.59
C LYS A 284 17.43 7.33 15.98
N PRO A 285 17.47 7.18 14.66
CA PRO A 285 17.28 5.89 14.02
C PRO A 285 18.34 4.84 14.39
N GLU A 286 19.56 5.27 14.78
CA GLU A 286 20.64 4.38 15.23
C GLU A 286 20.31 3.64 16.54
N GLU A 287 19.44 4.21 17.37
CA GLU A 287 18.99 3.63 18.65
C GLU A 287 17.87 2.58 18.43
N PHE A 288 17.31 2.49 17.22
CA PHE A 288 16.26 1.55 16.90
C PHE A 288 16.84 0.14 16.67
N GLU A 289 16.40 -0.82 17.47
CA GLU A 289 16.75 -2.24 17.37
C GLU A 289 15.49 -3.09 17.53
N LEU A 290 15.22 -4.00 16.58
CA LEU A 290 14.10 -4.94 16.67
C LEU A 290 14.31 -5.91 17.85
N ILE A 291 13.22 -6.20 18.57
CA ILE A 291 13.23 -7.24 19.61
C ILE A 291 13.27 -8.62 18.92
N PRO A 292 14.11 -9.56 19.38
CA PRO A 292 14.16 -10.92 18.83
C PRO A 292 12.78 -11.60 18.77
N GLY A 293 12.45 -12.20 17.63
CA GLY A 293 11.17 -12.86 17.38
C GLY A 293 10.05 -11.98 16.83
N VAL A 294 10.19 -10.65 16.84
CA VAL A 294 9.16 -9.73 16.36
C VAL A 294 8.94 -9.88 14.84
N ALA A 295 10.01 -9.99 14.06
CA ALA A 295 9.86 -10.17 12.61
C ALA A 295 9.09 -11.47 12.29
N GLU A 296 9.38 -12.58 12.98
CA GLU A 296 8.62 -13.84 12.81
C GLU A 296 7.16 -13.65 13.20
N ALA A 297 6.89 -12.98 14.33
CA ALA A 297 5.54 -12.71 14.80
C ALA A 297 4.73 -11.89 13.79
N ILE A 298 5.30 -10.77 13.27
CA ILE A 298 4.68 -9.94 12.23
C ILE A 298 4.50 -10.76 10.96
N GLY A 299 5.46 -11.59 10.56
CA GLY A 299 5.32 -12.48 9.41
C GLY A 299 4.13 -13.45 9.54
N ARG A 300 3.85 -13.96 10.73
CA ARG A 300 2.63 -14.75 10.98
C ARG A 300 1.37 -13.90 10.85
N ILE A 301 1.37 -12.65 11.33
CA ILE A 301 0.24 -11.72 11.13
C ILE A 301 0.02 -11.48 9.63
N ASN A 302 1.07 -11.22 8.86
CA ASN A 302 0.97 -10.96 7.42
C ASN A 302 0.37 -12.13 6.62
N ARG A 303 0.61 -13.37 7.05
CA ARG A 303 0.03 -14.58 6.45
C ARG A 303 -1.35 -14.93 6.98
N SER A 304 -1.89 -14.16 7.91
CA SER A 304 -3.22 -14.31 8.46
C SER A 304 -4.22 -13.33 7.82
N GLY A 305 -5.48 -13.43 8.17
CA GLY A 305 -6.46 -12.42 7.78
C GLY A 305 -6.46 -11.15 8.65
N TYR A 306 -5.39 -10.87 9.42
CA TYR A 306 -5.28 -9.67 10.26
C TYR A 306 -4.34 -8.64 9.63
N LEU A 307 -4.67 -7.35 9.81
CA LEU A 307 -3.76 -6.24 9.54
C LEU A 307 -2.79 -6.05 10.72
N ALA A 308 -1.53 -5.76 10.44
CA ALA A 308 -0.53 -5.38 11.44
C ALA A 308 -0.48 -3.85 11.55
N ILE A 309 -1.08 -3.27 12.59
CA ILE A 309 -1.20 -1.82 12.76
C ILE A 309 -0.38 -1.36 13.97
N VAL A 310 0.57 -0.45 13.74
CA VAL A 310 1.34 0.16 14.83
C VAL A 310 0.60 1.36 15.40
N VAL A 311 0.48 1.42 16.75
CA VAL A 311 -0.15 2.54 17.48
C VAL A 311 0.76 2.97 18.63
N SER A 312 1.42 4.14 18.52
CA SER A 312 2.49 4.54 19.43
C SER A 312 2.31 5.95 20.01
N ASN A 313 2.60 6.11 21.30
CA ASN A 313 2.75 7.44 21.93
C ASN A 313 4.16 7.95 21.73
N GLN A 314 4.31 9.07 21.02
CA GLN A 314 5.62 9.68 20.73
C GLN A 314 5.75 11.08 21.33
N PRO A 315 5.92 11.16 22.68
CA PRO A 315 5.99 12.44 23.38
C PRO A 315 7.28 13.22 23.07
N VAL A 316 8.26 12.63 22.41
CA VAL A 316 9.51 13.26 21.97
C VAL A 316 9.27 14.52 21.13
N ILE A 317 8.16 14.56 20.37
CA ILE A 317 7.72 15.74 19.61
C ILE A 317 7.32 16.87 20.57
N ALA A 318 6.40 16.59 21.52
CA ALA A 318 5.92 17.57 22.50
C ALA A 318 7.03 18.06 23.44
N ARG A 319 8.03 17.24 23.69
CA ARG A 319 9.20 17.57 24.50
C ARG A 319 10.22 18.43 23.75
N GLY A 320 10.15 18.50 22.41
CA GLY A 320 11.14 19.17 21.58
C GLY A 320 12.40 18.36 21.33
N ASP A 321 12.44 17.09 21.77
CA ASP A 321 13.60 16.19 21.65
C ASP A 321 13.75 15.66 20.20
N CYS A 322 12.69 15.75 19.38
CA CYS A 322 12.65 15.19 18.04
C CYS A 322 11.71 16.02 17.13
N THR A 323 12.05 16.17 15.86
CA THR A 323 11.18 16.73 14.83
C THR A 323 10.28 15.66 14.23
N PHE A 324 9.26 16.07 13.43
CA PHE A 324 8.43 15.10 12.69
C PHE A 324 9.24 14.33 11.63
N GLU A 325 10.21 14.99 10.98
CA GLU A 325 11.07 14.36 9.98
C GLU A 325 12.02 13.32 10.62
N GLU A 326 12.57 13.63 11.79
CA GLU A 326 13.41 12.68 12.53
C GLU A 326 12.59 11.48 13.00
N LEU A 327 11.39 11.69 13.56
CA LEU A 327 10.48 10.61 13.93
C LEU A 327 10.05 9.77 12.71
N GLN A 328 9.78 10.41 11.58
CA GLN A 328 9.48 9.69 10.33
C GLN A 328 10.68 8.83 9.90
N THR A 329 11.91 9.33 10.08
CA THR A 329 13.12 8.56 9.76
C THR A 329 13.26 7.32 10.67
N ILE A 330 12.85 7.42 11.94
CA ILE A 330 12.79 6.28 12.86
C ILE A 330 11.73 5.25 12.40
N HIS A 331 10.55 5.71 12.00
CA HIS A 331 9.53 4.83 11.44
C HIS A 331 9.99 4.17 10.14
N ASN A 332 10.64 4.92 9.26
CA ASN A 332 11.24 4.38 8.04
C ASN A 332 12.31 3.33 8.33
N LYS A 333 13.11 3.52 9.41
CA LYS A 333 14.07 2.51 9.89
C LYS A 333 13.35 1.22 10.28
N MET A 334 12.25 1.32 11.04
CA MET A 334 11.44 0.16 11.43
C MET A 334 10.93 -0.60 10.20
N GLU A 335 10.31 0.09 9.25
CA GLU A 335 9.80 -0.54 8.03
C GLU A 335 10.93 -1.14 7.17
N THR A 336 12.10 -0.47 7.13
CA THR A 336 13.28 -0.98 6.42
C THR A 336 13.81 -2.27 7.06
N GLU A 337 13.94 -2.32 8.39
CA GLU A 337 14.42 -3.53 9.09
C GLU A 337 13.43 -4.69 8.96
N LEU A 338 12.13 -4.42 9.09
CA LEU A 338 11.08 -5.43 8.84
C LEU A 338 11.11 -5.93 7.40
N GLY A 339 11.29 -5.04 6.42
CA GLY A 339 11.39 -5.41 5.01
C GLY A 339 12.61 -6.27 4.67
N LYS A 340 13.72 -6.14 5.39
CA LYS A 340 14.89 -7.03 5.27
C LYS A 340 14.56 -8.47 5.68
N GLU A 341 13.65 -8.62 6.65
CA GLU A 341 13.14 -9.92 7.14
C GLU A 341 11.95 -10.44 6.30
N GLY A 342 11.57 -9.73 5.23
CA GLY A 342 10.47 -10.10 4.35
C GLY A 342 9.08 -9.89 4.94
N VAL A 343 8.93 -9.03 5.96
CA VAL A 343 7.69 -8.77 6.66
C VAL A 343 7.34 -7.28 6.65
N LEU A 344 6.09 -6.95 6.95
CA LEU A 344 5.59 -5.58 6.84
C LEU A 344 4.57 -5.24 7.93
N VAL A 345 4.41 -3.94 8.19
CA VAL A 345 3.25 -3.39 8.89
C VAL A 345 2.35 -2.68 7.88
N ASP A 346 1.03 -2.80 8.06
CA ASP A 346 0.04 -2.26 7.13
C ASP A 346 -0.14 -0.73 7.33
N ALA A 347 -0.01 -0.24 8.57
CA ALA A 347 -0.07 1.19 8.88
C ALA A 347 0.62 1.53 10.20
N ILE A 348 0.98 2.82 10.37
CA ILE A 348 1.57 3.37 11.59
C ILE A 348 0.78 4.61 12.00
N TYR A 349 0.22 4.59 13.21
CA TYR A 349 -0.42 5.74 13.85
C TYR A 349 0.38 6.14 15.07
N PHE A 350 0.57 7.44 15.29
CA PHE A 350 1.28 7.92 16.47
C PHE A 350 0.68 9.21 17.03
N CYS A 351 0.81 9.36 18.34
CA CYS A 351 0.40 10.56 19.05
C CYS A 351 1.63 11.41 19.41
N PRO A 352 1.76 12.64 18.90
CA PRO A 352 2.90 13.52 19.21
C PRO A 352 2.73 14.28 20.52
N HIS A 353 1.58 14.17 21.20
CA HIS A 353 1.21 15.01 22.33
C HIS A 353 1.65 14.48 23.68
N HIS A 354 1.80 15.40 24.65
CA HIS A 354 2.00 15.09 26.07
C HIS A 354 1.36 16.19 26.93
N PRO A 355 0.51 15.87 27.91
CA PRO A 355 -0.19 16.89 28.70
C PRO A 355 0.72 17.65 29.66
N ASP A 356 1.75 16.99 30.22
CA ASP A 356 2.61 17.57 31.25
C ASP A 356 3.55 18.63 30.67
N ARG A 357 3.70 19.72 31.40
CA ARG A 357 4.53 20.89 31.07
C ARG A 357 5.70 21.03 32.00
N GLY A 358 6.63 21.94 31.69
CA GLY A 358 7.78 22.28 32.53
C GLY A 358 9.09 21.61 32.10
N PHE A 359 9.17 21.18 30.84
CA PHE A 359 10.43 20.67 30.28
C PHE A 359 11.12 21.74 29.43
N GLU A 360 12.42 21.84 29.53
CA GLU A 360 13.23 22.74 28.71
C GLU A 360 13.08 22.34 27.21
N GLY A 361 12.92 23.32 26.33
CA GLY A 361 12.76 23.07 24.87
C GLY A 361 11.42 22.54 24.43
N GLU A 362 10.43 22.37 25.34
CA GLU A 362 9.12 21.81 25.01
C GLU A 362 8.35 22.66 23.99
N ARG A 363 7.57 21.98 23.14
CA ARG A 363 6.69 22.58 22.14
C ARG A 363 5.29 22.70 22.70
N LEU A 364 4.90 23.92 23.10
CA LEU A 364 3.65 24.18 23.82
C LEU A 364 2.39 23.82 23.01
N GLU A 365 2.45 23.88 21.68
CA GLU A 365 1.36 23.50 20.78
C GLU A 365 0.99 22.02 20.86
N TYR A 366 1.94 21.16 21.26
CA TYR A 366 1.72 19.72 21.48
C TYR A 366 1.55 19.34 22.95
N LYS A 367 1.62 20.32 23.87
CA LYS A 367 1.41 20.13 25.31
C LYS A 367 -0.06 20.20 25.68
N ILE A 368 -0.81 19.22 25.22
CA ILE A 368 -2.26 19.13 25.36
C ILE A 368 -2.72 17.73 25.74
N ASP A 369 -3.90 17.67 26.36
CA ASP A 369 -4.67 16.43 26.47
C ASP A 369 -5.46 16.23 25.17
N CYS A 370 -5.20 15.13 24.46
CA CYS A 370 -5.78 14.81 23.16
C CYS A 370 -6.45 13.44 23.20
N ASP A 371 -7.28 13.12 22.21
CA ASP A 371 -7.95 11.82 22.13
C ASP A 371 -7.07 10.71 21.53
N CYS A 372 -6.01 11.06 20.79
CA CYS A 372 -5.12 10.07 20.17
C CYS A 372 -4.14 9.41 21.15
N ARG A 373 -3.82 10.05 22.31
CA ARG A 373 -2.83 9.51 23.25
C ARG A 373 -3.37 8.33 24.06
N LYS A 374 -2.72 7.17 23.96
CA LYS A 374 -3.00 6.02 24.84
C LYS A 374 -2.83 6.44 26.31
N PRO A 375 -3.75 6.12 27.24
CA PRO A 375 -4.74 5.05 27.16
C PRO A 375 -6.05 5.38 26.44
N LYS A 376 -6.23 6.57 25.85
CA LYS A 376 -7.40 6.84 25.01
C LYS A 376 -7.35 6.05 23.70
N ALA A 377 -8.51 5.82 23.09
CA ALA A 377 -8.67 4.91 21.95
C ALA A 377 -8.47 5.56 20.58
N GLY A 378 -8.20 6.86 20.49
CA GLY A 378 -8.32 7.65 19.26
C GLY A 378 -7.53 7.11 18.08
N MET A 379 -6.29 6.60 18.28
CA MET A 379 -5.52 5.99 17.19
C MET A 379 -6.14 4.70 16.66
N LEU A 380 -6.68 3.85 17.53
CA LEU A 380 -7.35 2.60 17.13
C LEU A 380 -8.65 2.88 16.39
N VAL A 381 -9.43 3.85 16.88
CA VAL A 381 -10.69 4.29 16.25
C VAL A 381 -10.42 4.91 14.87
N GLN A 382 -9.36 5.73 14.74
CA GLN A 382 -8.99 6.31 13.45
C GLN A 382 -8.58 5.21 12.46
N ALA A 383 -7.74 4.28 12.87
CA ALA A 383 -7.36 3.14 12.02
C ALA A 383 -8.57 2.31 11.59
N ALA A 384 -9.54 2.11 12.50
CA ALA A 384 -10.77 1.39 12.18
C ALA A 384 -11.61 2.10 11.12
N LYS A 385 -11.67 3.42 11.17
CA LYS A 385 -12.35 4.24 10.15
C LYS A 385 -11.63 4.18 8.80
N ASP A 386 -10.31 4.32 8.80
CA ASP A 386 -9.50 4.37 7.58
C ASP A 386 -9.54 3.03 6.82
N TRP A 387 -9.46 1.90 7.55
CA TRP A 387 -9.29 0.57 6.98
C TRP A 387 -10.50 -0.36 7.18
N ASN A 388 -11.69 0.17 7.48
CA ASN A 388 -12.90 -0.63 7.71
C ASN A 388 -12.67 -1.77 8.73
N ILE A 389 -11.99 -1.48 9.87
CA ILE A 389 -11.64 -2.51 10.86
C ILE A 389 -12.79 -2.72 11.85
N ASP A 390 -13.17 -3.98 12.05
CA ASP A 390 -14.00 -4.41 13.16
C ASP A 390 -13.14 -4.54 14.43
N LEU A 391 -13.25 -3.53 15.30
CA LEU A 391 -12.52 -3.53 16.57
C LEU A 391 -12.91 -4.72 17.45
N SER A 392 -14.19 -5.15 17.44
CA SER A 392 -14.67 -6.27 18.24
C SER A 392 -14.09 -7.64 17.81
N ALA A 393 -13.52 -7.72 16.62
CA ALA A 393 -12.78 -8.88 16.10
C ALA A 393 -11.26 -8.73 16.16
N SER A 394 -10.75 -7.59 16.68
CA SER A 394 -9.33 -7.18 16.66
C SER A 394 -8.68 -7.32 18.04
N TYR A 395 -7.35 -7.17 18.06
CA TYR A 395 -6.55 -7.30 19.28
C TYR A 395 -5.65 -6.09 19.48
N MET A 396 -5.34 -5.74 20.75
CA MET A 396 -4.27 -4.79 21.09
C MET A 396 -3.20 -5.51 21.92
N ILE A 397 -1.94 -5.35 21.53
CA ILE A 397 -0.77 -5.93 22.20
C ILE A 397 0.25 -4.82 22.45
N GLY A 398 0.69 -4.68 23.69
CA GLY A 398 1.70 -3.70 24.10
C GLY A 398 2.33 -4.06 25.43
N ASP A 399 3.35 -3.32 25.84
CA ASP A 399 4.11 -3.61 27.06
C ASP A 399 3.62 -2.84 28.30
N SER A 400 2.76 -1.85 28.12
CA SER A 400 2.33 -0.94 29.20
C SER A 400 0.83 -1.07 29.51
N ASP A 401 0.45 -0.62 30.72
CA ASP A 401 -0.96 -0.53 31.12
C ASP A 401 -1.75 0.44 30.25
N ARG A 402 -1.08 1.44 29.66
CA ARG A 402 -1.68 2.39 28.72
C ARG A 402 -2.15 1.70 27.42
N ASP A 403 -1.38 0.75 26.95
CA ASP A 403 -1.70 -0.04 25.74
C ASP A 403 -2.87 -0.95 26.04
N TYR A 404 -2.79 -1.66 27.16
CA TYR A 404 -3.86 -2.52 27.62
C TYR A 404 -5.20 -1.77 27.72
N GLN A 405 -5.19 -0.61 28.39
CA GLN A 405 -6.38 0.21 28.60
C GLN A 405 -6.89 0.84 27.29
N ALA A 406 -6.00 1.23 26.38
CA ALA A 406 -6.39 1.75 25.06
C ALA A 406 -7.19 0.72 24.25
N GLY A 407 -6.77 -0.55 24.28
CA GLY A 407 -7.53 -1.62 23.65
C GLY A 407 -8.91 -1.83 24.29
N ILE A 408 -9.00 -1.80 25.62
CA ILE A 408 -10.29 -1.89 26.33
C ILE A 408 -11.19 -0.71 25.93
N ASN A 409 -10.66 0.51 25.95
CA ASN A 409 -11.40 1.73 25.61
C ASN A 409 -11.86 1.74 24.13
N ALA A 410 -11.12 1.09 23.24
CA ALA A 410 -11.48 0.92 21.83
C ALA A 410 -12.51 -0.20 21.62
N GLY A 411 -12.76 -1.05 22.60
CA GLY A 411 -13.67 -2.20 22.46
C GLY A 411 -13.10 -3.35 21.63
N VAL A 412 -11.76 -3.54 21.64
CA VAL A 412 -11.16 -4.68 20.94
C VAL A 412 -11.55 -5.99 21.63
N LYS A 413 -11.54 -7.07 20.86
CA LYS A 413 -11.87 -8.42 21.34
C LYS A 413 -11.05 -8.82 22.56
N ARG A 414 -9.77 -8.50 22.55
CA ARG A 414 -8.87 -8.71 23.68
C ARG A 414 -7.70 -7.74 23.63
N SER A 415 -7.39 -7.17 24.79
CA SER A 415 -6.16 -6.40 25.01
C SER A 415 -5.18 -7.24 25.82
N ILE A 416 -3.90 -7.23 25.45
CA ILE A 416 -2.89 -8.13 26.00
C ILE A 416 -1.64 -7.32 26.35
N LYS A 417 -1.20 -7.43 27.60
CA LYS A 417 0.06 -6.85 28.06
C LYS A 417 1.16 -7.90 28.00
N ILE A 418 2.31 -7.54 27.43
CA ILE A 418 3.53 -8.36 27.39
C ILE A 418 4.65 -7.71 28.24
N GLY A 419 5.78 -8.40 28.42
CA GLY A 419 6.93 -7.84 29.09
C GLY A 419 7.68 -6.86 28.17
N THR A 420 8.10 -5.72 28.75
CA THR A 420 8.93 -4.72 28.05
C THR A 420 10.25 -5.33 27.61
N ASN A 421 10.63 -5.19 26.35
CA ASN A 421 11.86 -5.74 25.75
C ASN A 421 12.02 -7.25 25.91
N GLN A 422 10.94 -7.98 26.14
CA GLN A 422 11.00 -9.42 26.33
C GLN A 422 11.12 -10.12 24.96
N ASP A 423 12.20 -10.84 24.78
CA ASP A 423 12.45 -11.65 23.60
C ASP A 423 11.32 -12.66 23.38
N GLN A 424 10.91 -12.85 22.12
CA GLN A 424 9.83 -13.78 21.69
C GLN A 424 8.43 -13.51 22.26
N ALA A 425 8.23 -12.48 23.12
CA ALA A 425 6.95 -12.26 23.82
C ALA A 425 5.77 -12.10 22.85
N LEU A 426 5.94 -11.34 21.77
CA LEU A 426 4.88 -11.17 20.75
C LEU A 426 4.54 -12.49 20.07
N LEU A 427 5.56 -13.28 19.72
CA LEU A 427 5.39 -14.59 19.07
C LEU A 427 4.69 -15.59 19.99
N GLU A 428 5.08 -15.63 21.26
CA GLU A 428 4.48 -16.50 22.28
C GLU A 428 3.00 -16.17 22.49
N VAL A 429 2.66 -14.88 22.60
CA VAL A 429 1.27 -14.43 22.79
C VAL A 429 0.41 -14.78 21.58
N LEU A 430 0.88 -14.55 20.36
CA LEU A 430 0.13 -14.89 19.14
C LEU A 430 -0.17 -16.40 19.07
N SER A 431 0.80 -17.23 19.50
CA SER A 431 0.65 -18.68 19.55
C SER A 431 -0.27 -19.14 20.68
N ALA A 432 -0.09 -18.60 21.89
CA ALA A 432 -0.86 -18.99 23.09
C ALA A 432 -2.35 -18.65 22.98
N VAL A 433 -2.67 -17.51 22.37
CA VAL A 433 -4.06 -17.04 22.24
C VAL A 433 -4.76 -17.65 21.01
N LYS A 434 -4.04 -18.46 20.22
CA LYS A 434 -4.53 -19.07 18.95
C LYS A 434 -5.15 -18.02 18.01
N ILE A 435 -4.61 -16.81 18.04
CA ILE A 435 -5.03 -15.72 17.15
C ILE A 435 -4.71 -16.13 15.71
N ILE A 436 -3.56 -16.76 15.54
CA ILE A 436 -2.99 -17.18 14.27
C ILE A 436 -2.56 -18.64 14.40
N LYS A 437 -2.84 -19.45 13.40
CA LYS A 437 -2.40 -20.85 13.32
C LYS A 437 -0.91 -20.97 12.99
#